data_3579f89637af19f10af1850d75fd5c43
#
_entry.id   3579f89637af19f10af1850d75fd5c43
#
_cell.length_a   1.000
_cell.length_b   1.000
_cell.length_c   1.000
_cell.angle_alpha   90.00
_cell.angle_beta   90.00
_cell.angle_gamma   90.00
#
_symmetry.space_group_name_H-M   'P 1'
#
loop_
_entity.id
_entity.type
_entity.pdbx_description
1 polymer ?
#
loop_
_entity_poly.entity_id
_entity_poly.type
_entity_poly.pdbx_seq_one_letter_code
_entity_poly.pdbx_strand_id
1 'polypeptide(L)'
;MQIVLNPKYHQLHDELLQVARNFESSGKEIYHGRNVIRLVEIDGLRLAVKRYGRMPLKHRVATRFYKTNKAKRAFFTSLMLKERSFESPEAVAFLCDRHGVLDATHYYVSIYSDYRHSMRDIPTLDGAFREEVTKSFARFAAQLHNSGFLHKDFSAGNILFDRINERFHFSLLDTNALKWGKKISVERGCKNLGRLVGPPEFFESLGRHYADHRQADPQQCINLIKAARDDYRSRPHPHHQPLFD
;
A
#
# COMPACT_ATOMS: atom_id res chain seq x y z
N MET A 1 -26.59 5.59 -2.38
CA MET A 1 -25.20 5.41 -1.93
C MET A 1 -25.21 4.68 -0.60
N GLN A 2 -24.33 3.69 -0.38
CA GLN A 2 -24.13 2.99 0.89
C GLN A 2 -22.77 3.40 1.46
N ILE A 3 -22.68 3.63 2.75
CA ILE A 3 -21.47 3.96 3.49
C ILE A 3 -21.29 3.03 4.69
N VAL A 4 -20.06 2.62 4.95
CA VAL A 4 -19.65 1.95 6.18
C VAL A 4 -18.50 2.74 6.77
N LEU A 5 -18.66 3.16 8.02
CA LEU A 5 -17.76 4.01 8.75
C LEU A 5 -17.03 3.23 9.84
N ASN A 6 -15.79 3.62 10.10
CA ASN A 6 -15.15 3.31 11.36
C ASN A 6 -15.89 4.08 12.47
N PRO A 7 -16.33 3.42 13.54
CA PRO A 7 -17.12 4.06 14.61
C PRO A 7 -16.50 5.33 15.20
N LYS A 8 -15.17 5.42 15.18
CA LYS A 8 -14.41 6.61 15.63
C LYS A 8 -14.77 7.88 14.85
N TYR A 9 -15.27 7.75 13.61
CA TYR A 9 -15.54 8.83 12.66
C TYR A 9 -17.01 8.93 12.27
N HIS A 10 -17.92 8.47 13.14
CA HIS A 10 -19.37 8.43 12.84
C HIS A 10 -19.95 9.83 12.51
N GLN A 11 -19.38 10.88 13.10
CA GLN A 11 -19.79 12.28 12.87
C GLN A 11 -19.57 12.73 11.42
N LEU A 12 -18.64 12.12 10.66
CA LEU A 12 -18.32 12.51 9.28
C LEU A 12 -19.28 11.89 8.24
N HIS A 13 -20.38 11.26 8.66
CA HIS A 13 -21.27 10.51 7.78
C HIS A 13 -21.80 11.34 6.61
N ASP A 14 -22.39 12.48 6.90
CA ASP A 14 -23.10 13.29 5.88
C ASP A 14 -22.13 14.05 4.97
N GLU A 15 -21.03 14.55 5.53
CA GLU A 15 -19.96 15.20 4.78
C GLU A 15 -19.29 14.24 3.79
N LEU A 16 -19.03 12.99 4.21
CA LEU A 16 -18.44 11.99 3.31
C LEU A 16 -19.39 11.58 2.19
N LEU A 17 -20.70 11.55 2.45
CA LEU A 17 -21.69 11.36 1.39
C LEU A 17 -21.69 12.52 0.40
N GLN A 18 -21.57 13.77 0.88
CA GLN A 18 -21.48 14.96 0.02
C GLN A 18 -20.19 14.95 -0.82
N VAL A 19 -19.04 14.63 -0.19
CA VAL A 19 -17.75 14.48 -0.89
C VAL A 19 -17.85 13.44 -2.00
N ALA A 20 -18.46 12.30 -1.75
CA ALA A 20 -18.59 11.27 -2.77
C ALA A 20 -19.53 11.67 -3.93
N ARG A 21 -20.60 12.40 -3.65
CA ARG A 21 -21.53 12.93 -4.67
C ARG A 21 -20.87 14.01 -5.54
N ASN A 22 -20.05 14.87 -4.93
CA ASN A 22 -19.38 16.02 -5.56
C ASN A 22 -17.88 15.76 -5.74
N PHE A 23 -17.48 14.50 -5.96
CA PHE A 23 -16.09 14.08 -5.90
C PHE A 23 -15.15 14.91 -6.77
N GLU A 24 -15.55 15.27 -7.98
CA GLU A 24 -14.70 16.02 -8.93
C GLU A 24 -14.35 17.43 -8.47
N SER A 25 -15.21 18.04 -7.66
CA SER A 25 -15.00 19.39 -7.10
C SER A 25 -14.57 19.39 -5.64
N SER A 26 -14.51 18.21 -4.98
CA SER A 26 -14.16 18.12 -3.56
C SER A 26 -12.66 18.12 -3.33
N GLY A 27 -12.14 19.08 -2.57
CA GLY A 27 -10.75 19.17 -2.17
C GLY A 27 -9.74 19.25 -3.33
N LYS A 28 -8.48 18.88 -3.09
CA LYS A 28 -7.37 18.92 -4.05
C LYS A 28 -7.09 17.54 -4.61
N GLU A 29 -6.99 17.40 -5.94
CA GLU A 29 -6.51 16.17 -6.56
C GLU A 29 -5.01 16.00 -6.29
N ILE A 30 -4.62 14.85 -5.73
CA ILE A 30 -3.23 14.52 -5.40
C ILE A 30 -2.69 13.33 -6.20
N TYR A 31 -3.57 12.59 -6.87
CA TYR A 31 -3.18 11.51 -7.77
C TYR A 31 -4.27 11.30 -8.84
N HIS A 32 -3.84 11.20 -10.09
CA HIS A 32 -4.70 10.86 -11.24
C HIS A 32 -4.09 9.73 -12.06
N GLY A 33 -4.84 8.63 -12.19
CA GLY A 33 -4.47 7.47 -12.98
C GLY A 33 -5.68 6.55 -13.14
N ARG A 34 -5.47 5.22 -13.08
CA ARG A 34 -6.61 4.29 -13.05
C ARG A 34 -7.56 4.53 -11.86
N ASN A 35 -7.03 5.02 -10.75
CA ASN A 35 -7.78 5.52 -9.61
C ASN A 35 -7.52 7.02 -9.50
N VAL A 36 -8.41 7.74 -8.84
CA VAL A 36 -8.21 9.16 -8.52
C VAL A 36 -8.21 9.30 -7.01
N ILE A 37 -7.27 10.09 -6.47
CA ILE A 37 -7.20 10.36 -5.04
C ILE A 37 -7.29 11.87 -4.85
N ARG A 38 -8.19 12.28 -3.97
CA ARG A 38 -8.34 13.68 -3.58
C ARG A 38 -8.06 13.84 -2.08
N LEU A 39 -7.37 14.91 -1.74
CA LEU A 39 -7.16 15.35 -0.37
C LEU A 39 -8.31 16.29 -0.01
N VAL A 40 -9.06 15.93 1.01
CA VAL A 40 -10.22 16.70 1.49
C VAL A 40 -10.01 16.99 2.96
N GLU A 41 -10.37 18.19 3.40
CA GLU A 41 -10.34 18.57 4.80
C GLU A 41 -11.77 18.66 5.33
N ILE A 42 -12.06 17.93 6.41
CA ILE A 42 -13.35 17.90 7.10
C ILE A 42 -13.08 17.89 8.60
N ASP A 43 -13.69 18.79 9.35
CA ASP A 43 -13.54 18.90 10.81
C ASP A 43 -12.06 18.92 11.27
N GLY A 44 -11.20 19.62 10.53
CA GLY A 44 -9.76 19.69 10.80
C GLY A 44 -8.99 18.39 10.49
N LEU A 45 -9.65 17.36 9.96
CA LEU A 45 -9.03 16.12 9.54
C LEU A 45 -8.67 16.17 8.06
N ARG A 46 -7.43 15.85 7.73
CA ARG A 46 -7.01 15.65 6.34
C ARG A 46 -7.28 14.23 5.89
N LEU A 47 -8.15 14.08 4.92
CA LEU A 47 -8.65 12.80 4.43
C LEU A 47 -8.19 12.54 3.00
N ALA A 48 -7.64 11.34 2.75
CA ALA A 48 -7.40 10.84 1.40
C ALA A 48 -8.62 10.05 0.93
N VAL A 49 -9.33 10.60 -0.06
CA VAL A 49 -10.51 9.97 -0.67
C VAL A 49 -10.10 9.34 -2.00
N LYS A 50 -10.00 8.02 -2.03
CA LYS A 50 -9.62 7.24 -3.21
C LYS A 50 -10.85 6.70 -3.91
N ARG A 51 -11.12 7.20 -5.12
CA ARG A 51 -12.10 6.63 -6.04
C ARG A 51 -11.45 5.56 -6.90
N TYR A 52 -12.00 4.37 -6.86
CA TYR A 52 -11.52 3.28 -7.72
C TYR A 52 -12.06 3.42 -9.14
N GLY A 53 -11.16 3.32 -10.12
CA GLY A 53 -11.51 3.38 -11.53
C GLY A 53 -12.49 2.28 -11.96
N ARG A 54 -13.35 2.60 -12.89
CA ARG A 54 -14.33 1.66 -13.46
C ARG A 54 -13.62 0.50 -14.15
N MET A 55 -14.14 -0.70 -13.96
CA MET A 55 -13.63 -1.86 -14.67
C MET A 55 -14.19 -1.90 -16.10
N PRO A 56 -13.39 -2.35 -17.10
CA PRO A 56 -13.88 -2.63 -18.43
C PRO A 56 -15.07 -3.59 -18.41
N LEU A 57 -16.04 -3.40 -19.34
CA LEU A 57 -17.30 -4.15 -19.39
C LEU A 57 -17.08 -5.68 -19.42
N LYS A 58 -16.07 -6.15 -20.16
CA LYS A 58 -15.68 -7.57 -20.27
C LYS A 58 -15.39 -8.22 -18.90
N HIS A 59 -14.91 -7.45 -17.95
CA HIS A 59 -14.60 -7.93 -16.61
C HIS A 59 -15.76 -7.77 -15.61
N ARG A 60 -16.79 -7.00 -15.94
CA ARG A 60 -17.94 -6.77 -15.05
C ARG A 60 -18.82 -8.02 -14.92
N VAL A 61 -19.07 -8.72 -16.04
CA VAL A 61 -19.90 -9.93 -16.05
C VAL A 61 -19.20 -11.09 -15.31
N ALA A 62 -17.91 -11.32 -15.61
CA ALA A 62 -17.13 -12.37 -14.95
C ALA A 62 -16.89 -12.13 -13.45
N THR A 63 -17.05 -10.88 -12.98
CA THR A 63 -16.72 -10.49 -11.61
C THR A 63 -17.92 -10.34 -10.67
N ARG A 64 -19.14 -10.47 -11.20
CA ARG A 64 -20.36 -10.41 -10.39
C ARG A 64 -20.36 -11.43 -9.24
N PHE A 65 -19.71 -12.57 -9.44
CA PHE A 65 -19.67 -13.67 -8.47
C PHE A 65 -18.39 -13.76 -7.63
N TYR A 66 -17.28 -13.10 -8.02
CA TYR A 66 -15.96 -13.39 -7.44
C TYR A 66 -15.10 -12.20 -7.02
N LYS A 67 -15.45 -10.94 -7.33
CA LYS A 67 -14.60 -9.82 -6.92
C LYS A 67 -15.18 -9.03 -5.76
N THR A 68 -14.55 -9.19 -4.62
CA THR A 68 -14.70 -8.30 -3.46
C THR A 68 -14.48 -6.84 -3.86
N ASN A 69 -15.40 -5.97 -3.45
CA ASN A 69 -15.27 -4.52 -3.53
C ASN A 69 -13.90 -4.09 -2.96
N LYS A 70 -13.06 -3.46 -3.81
CA LYS A 70 -11.69 -3.05 -3.44
C LYS A 70 -11.69 -2.06 -2.27
N ALA A 71 -12.64 -1.13 -2.24
CA ALA A 71 -12.78 -0.17 -1.16
C ALA A 71 -13.11 -0.86 0.16
N LYS A 72 -14.11 -1.76 0.16
CA LYS A 72 -14.44 -2.59 1.31
C LYS A 72 -13.22 -3.39 1.79
N ARG A 73 -12.49 -4.00 0.85
CA ARG A 73 -11.30 -4.77 1.18
C ARG A 73 -10.20 -3.90 1.77
N ALA A 74 -9.94 -2.70 1.20
CA ALA A 74 -8.96 -1.76 1.74
C ALA A 74 -9.30 -1.40 3.19
N PHE A 75 -10.57 -1.07 3.44
CA PHE A 75 -11.07 -0.69 4.76
C PHE A 75 -10.82 -1.79 5.80
N PHE A 76 -11.30 -3.00 5.57
CA PHE A 76 -11.15 -4.08 6.54
C PHE A 76 -9.70 -4.56 6.69
N THR A 77 -8.91 -4.53 5.60
CA THR A 77 -7.49 -4.89 5.68
C THR A 77 -6.70 -3.86 6.49
N SER A 78 -7.01 -2.57 6.36
CA SER A 78 -6.37 -1.52 7.17
C SER A 78 -6.69 -1.68 8.66
N LEU A 79 -7.94 -1.99 9.02
CA LEU A 79 -8.31 -2.29 10.41
C LEU A 79 -7.55 -3.50 10.94
N MET A 80 -7.47 -4.57 10.17
CA MET A 80 -6.76 -5.78 10.56
C MET A 80 -5.23 -5.56 10.71
N LEU A 81 -4.61 -4.74 9.87
CA LEU A 81 -3.21 -4.36 10.03
C LEU A 81 -2.99 -3.67 11.39
N LYS A 82 -3.85 -2.72 11.74
CA LYS A 82 -3.80 -2.01 13.02
C LYS A 82 -3.91 -2.97 14.20
N GLU A 83 -4.83 -3.92 14.17
CA GLU A 83 -4.98 -4.97 15.21
C GLU A 83 -3.72 -5.85 15.36
N ARG A 84 -2.94 -5.99 14.30
CA ARG A 84 -1.67 -6.74 14.27
C ARG A 84 -0.44 -5.86 14.43
N SER A 85 -0.61 -4.59 14.85
CA SER A 85 0.46 -3.62 15.09
C SER A 85 1.28 -3.29 13.83
N PHE A 86 0.66 -3.38 12.65
CA PHE A 86 1.20 -2.85 11.41
C PHE A 86 0.49 -1.55 11.03
N GLU A 87 1.26 -0.59 10.54
CA GLU A 87 0.72 0.71 10.19
C GLU A 87 0.25 0.78 8.73
N SER A 88 -0.87 1.43 8.55
CA SER A 88 -1.40 1.93 7.29
C SER A 88 -2.17 3.21 7.61
N PRO A 89 -2.45 4.09 6.64
CA PRO A 89 -3.35 5.20 6.85
C PRO A 89 -4.65 4.73 7.50
N GLU A 90 -5.04 5.36 8.61
CA GLU A 90 -6.19 4.91 9.41
C GLU A 90 -7.46 4.93 8.57
N ALA A 91 -8.16 3.80 8.49
CA ALA A 91 -9.38 3.66 7.73
C ALA A 91 -10.52 4.46 8.36
N VAL A 92 -11.12 5.36 7.59
CA VAL A 92 -12.27 6.19 7.98
C VAL A 92 -13.57 5.59 7.48
N ALA A 93 -13.65 5.30 6.15
CA ALA A 93 -14.86 4.77 5.55
C ALA A 93 -14.60 4.01 4.24
N PHE A 94 -15.58 3.22 3.83
CA PHE A 94 -15.75 2.90 2.43
C PHE A 94 -17.17 3.19 1.97
N LEU A 95 -17.31 3.65 0.72
CA LEU A 95 -18.60 3.98 0.12
C LEU A 95 -18.80 3.18 -1.17
N CYS A 96 -20.07 2.88 -1.46
CA CYS A 96 -20.50 2.23 -2.68
C CYS A 96 -21.69 2.99 -3.26
N ASP A 97 -21.50 3.60 -4.40
CA ASP A 97 -22.55 4.28 -5.16
C ASP A 97 -22.96 3.41 -6.34
N ARG A 98 -24.18 2.90 -6.32
CA ARG A 98 -24.73 2.03 -7.35
C ARG A 98 -25.47 2.84 -8.39
N HIS A 99 -25.06 2.70 -9.65
CA HIS A 99 -25.67 3.36 -10.81
C HIS A 99 -26.53 2.40 -11.66
N GLY A 100 -26.79 1.20 -11.12
CA GLY A 100 -27.56 0.14 -11.80
C GLY A 100 -27.20 -1.24 -11.28
N VAL A 101 -27.64 -2.28 -12.00
CA VAL A 101 -27.46 -3.67 -11.57
C VAL A 101 -25.98 -4.10 -11.65
N LEU A 102 -25.22 -3.56 -12.60
CA LEU A 102 -23.84 -3.97 -12.90
C LEU A 102 -22.80 -2.85 -12.74
N ASP A 103 -23.23 -1.64 -12.36
CA ASP A 103 -22.32 -0.50 -12.25
C ASP A 103 -22.36 0.11 -10.86
N ALA A 104 -21.17 0.29 -10.29
CA ALA A 104 -21.00 0.95 -9.01
C ALA A 104 -19.66 1.68 -8.94
N THR A 105 -19.67 2.85 -8.35
CA THR A 105 -18.46 3.59 -7.99
C THR A 105 -18.12 3.30 -6.54
N HIS A 106 -16.85 3.03 -6.26
CA HIS A 106 -16.39 2.68 -4.93
C HIS A 106 -15.36 3.69 -4.46
N TYR A 107 -15.52 4.14 -3.21
CA TYR A 107 -14.59 5.07 -2.56
C TYR A 107 -14.03 4.43 -1.30
N TYR A 108 -12.75 4.63 -1.06
CA TYR A 108 -12.09 4.33 0.20
C TYR A 108 -11.57 5.62 0.78
N VAL A 109 -11.85 5.87 2.04
CA VAL A 109 -11.46 7.05 2.78
C VAL A 109 -10.55 6.66 3.92
N SER A 110 -9.40 7.29 4.01
CA SER A 110 -8.45 7.14 5.12
C SER A 110 -7.96 8.51 5.58
N ILE A 111 -7.43 8.56 6.81
CA ILE A 111 -6.62 9.70 7.23
C ILE A 111 -5.45 9.85 6.27
N TYR A 112 -5.13 11.07 5.87
CA TYR A 112 -3.95 11.35 5.05
C TYR A 112 -2.69 11.10 5.88
N SER A 113 -1.71 10.40 5.30
CA SER A 113 -0.44 10.14 5.98
C SER A 113 0.52 11.31 5.79
N ASP A 114 1.09 11.79 6.88
CA ASP A 114 2.09 12.87 6.90
C ASP A 114 3.53 12.35 6.85
N TYR A 115 3.74 11.07 6.59
CA TYR A 115 5.07 10.51 6.45
C TYR A 115 5.81 11.19 5.31
N ARG A 116 7.03 11.67 5.60
CA ARG A 116 7.83 12.51 4.70
C ARG A 116 8.46 11.75 3.54
N HIS A 117 8.67 10.44 3.73
CA HIS A 117 9.42 9.61 2.79
C HIS A 117 8.59 8.43 2.29
N SER A 118 8.96 7.96 1.12
CA SER A 118 8.57 6.66 0.58
C SER A 118 9.81 5.81 0.29
N MET A 119 9.63 4.51 0.12
CA MET A 119 10.76 3.66 -0.30
C MET A 119 11.27 3.99 -1.72
N ARG A 120 10.60 4.90 -2.47
CA ARG A 120 11.13 5.45 -3.72
C ARG A 120 12.35 6.33 -3.50
N ASP A 121 12.49 6.91 -2.32
CA ASP A 121 13.56 7.85 -1.99
C ASP A 121 14.88 7.14 -1.66
N ILE A 122 14.85 5.82 -1.48
CA ILE A 122 16.02 5.00 -1.16
C ILE A 122 17.25 5.28 -2.05
N PRO A 123 17.13 5.44 -3.39
CA PRO A 123 18.29 5.72 -4.24
C PRO A 123 18.98 7.05 -3.94
N THR A 124 18.25 8.04 -3.44
CA THR A 124 18.73 9.42 -3.22
C THR A 124 19.14 9.70 -1.77
N LEU A 125 18.88 8.76 -0.85
CA LEU A 125 19.27 8.93 0.55
C LEU A 125 20.79 8.82 0.72
N ASP A 126 21.30 9.58 1.70
CA ASP A 126 22.68 9.39 2.18
C ASP A 126 22.95 7.93 2.56
N GLY A 127 24.17 7.46 2.34
CA GLY A 127 24.54 6.05 2.51
C GLY A 127 24.30 5.51 3.92
N ALA A 128 24.66 6.28 4.95
CA ALA A 128 24.50 5.89 6.35
C ALA A 128 23.01 5.86 6.74
N PHE A 129 22.25 6.89 6.37
CA PHE A 129 20.81 6.93 6.63
C PHE A 129 20.06 5.85 5.85
N ARG A 130 20.45 5.60 4.59
CA ARG A 130 19.90 4.50 3.79
C ARG A 130 20.10 3.14 4.45
N GLU A 131 21.29 2.90 5.04
CA GLU A 131 21.57 1.64 5.74
C GLU A 131 20.69 1.48 6.99
N GLU A 132 20.50 2.52 7.79
CA GLU A 132 19.61 2.51 8.94
C GLU A 132 18.15 2.19 8.56
N VAL A 133 17.65 2.85 7.50
CA VAL A 133 16.32 2.60 6.93
C VAL A 133 16.22 1.16 6.43
N THR A 134 17.23 0.68 5.70
CA THR A 134 17.25 -0.68 5.13
C THR A 134 17.17 -1.75 6.19
N LYS A 135 17.99 -1.62 7.25
CA LYS A 135 17.98 -2.53 8.40
C LYS A 135 16.62 -2.57 9.09
N SER A 136 16.04 -1.40 9.34
CA SER A 136 14.74 -1.28 10.00
C SER A 136 13.61 -1.81 9.12
N PHE A 137 13.66 -1.54 7.82
CA PHE A 137 12.70 -2.04 6.85
C PHE A 137 12.78 -3.55 6.67
N ALA A 138 13.97 -4.14 6.64
CA ALA A 138 14.14 -5.59 6.58
C ALA A 138 13.46 -6.30 7.75
N ARG A 139 13.62 -5.75 8.97
CA ARG A 139 12.91 -6.22 10.17
C ARG A 139 11.40 -6.11 10.01
N PHE A 140 10.90 -4.95 9.59
CA PHE A 140 9.47 -4.73 9.35
C PHE A 140 8.91 -5.74 8.32
N ALA A 141 9.56 -5.92 7.18
CA ALA A 141 9.14 -6.84 6.13
C ALA A 141 9.16 -8.30 6.61
N ALA A 142 10.18 -8.69 7.40
CA ALA A 142 10.24 -10.02 8.00
C ALA A 142 9.09 -10.26 8.97
N GLN A 143 8.76 -9.29 9.83
CA GLN A 143 7.62 -9.38 10.76
C GLN A 143 6.30 -9.48 10.00
N LEU A 144 6.10 -8.66 8.96
CA LEU A 144 4.92 -8.68 8.10
C LEU A 144 4.71 -10.08 7.48
N HIS A 145 5.77 -10.66 6.90
CA HIS A 145 5.74 -11.98 6.30
C HIS A 145 5.57 -13.11 7.34
N ASN A 146 6.17 -12.99 8.52
CA ASN A 146 5.98 -13.94 9.62
C ASN A 146 4.53 -13.95 10.13
N SER A 147 3.88 -12.79 10.13
CA SER A 147 2.46 -12.63 10.47
C SER A 147 1.50 -13.06 9.35
N GLY A 148 2.02 -13.60 8.26
CA GLY A 148 1.23 -14.13 7.14
C GLY A 148 0.71 -13.09 6.17
N PHE A 149 1.17 -11.84 6.23
CA PHE A 149 0.79 -10.81 5.27
C PHE A 149 1.72 -10.80 4.06
N LEU A 150 1.13 -10.72 2.88
CA LEU A 150 1.83 -10.54 1.62
C LEU A 150 1.17 -9.43 0.81
N HIS A 151 1.88 -8.35 0.56
CA HIS A 151 1.40 -7.27 -0.30
C HIS A 151 1.67 -7.62 -1.76
N LYS A 152 0.63 -7.82 -2.57
CA LYS A 152 0.78 -8.21 -3.98
C LYS A 152 1.48 -7.17 -4.85
N ASP A 153 1.44 -5.92 -4.45
CA ASP A 153 2.10 -4.79 -5.07
C ASP A 153 3.01 -4.09 -4.07
N PHE A 154 4.02 -4.82 -3.59
CA PHE A 154 4.99 -4.35 -2.59
C PHE A 154 6.05 -3.46 -3.24
N SER A 155 5.57 -2.51 -4.05
CA SER A 155 6.42 -1.54 -4.73
C SER A 155 6.80 -0.40 -3.79
N ALA A 156 7.92 0.25 -4.11
CA ALA A 156 8.47 1.32 -3.29
C ALA A 156 7.50 2.49 -3.02
N GLY A 157 6.60 2.78 -3.96
CA GLY A 157 5.59 3.84 -3.78
C GLY A 157 4.42 3.46 -2.86
N ASN A 158 4.28 2.19 -2.50
CA ASN A 158 3.23 1.72 -1.60
C ASN A 158 3.70 1.55 -0.16
N ILE A 159 4.91 2.03 0.15
CA ILE A 159 5.51 1.95 1.48
C ILE A 159 6.02 3.34 1.84
N LEU A 160 5.34 3.98 2.77
CA LEU A 160 5.80 5.23 3.36
C LEU A 160 6.63 4.94 4.60
N PHE A 161 7.54 5.83 4.94
CA PHE A 161 8.28 5.76 6.19
C PHE A 161 8.63 7.14 6.74
N ASP A 162 8.82 7.19 8.05
CA ASP A 162 9.37 8.33 8.76
C ASP A 162 10.17 7.89 9.98
N ARG A 163 10.99 8.79 10.51
CA ARG A 163 11.69 8.61 11.78
C ARG A 163 10.99 9.41 12.87
N ILE A 164 10.36 8.71 13.80
CA ILE A 164 9.60 9.30 14.91
C ILE A 164 10.20 8.78 16.20
N ASN A 165 10.60 9.68 17.11
CA ASN A 165 11.24 9.32 18.39
C ASN A 165 12.39 8.31 18.18
N GLU A 166 13.31 8.62 17.28
CA GLU A 166 14.51 7.84 16.93
C GLU A 166 14.20 6.43 16.39
N ARG A 167 12.97 6.12 16.00
CA ARG A 167 12.57 4.84 15.42
C ARG A 167 11.96 5.03 14.04
N PHE A 168 12.27 4.12 13.15
CA PHE A 168 11.61 4.10 11.83
C PHE A 168 10.25 3.43 11.93
N HIS A 169 9.27 4.11 11.38
CA HIS A 169 7.89 3.67 11.22
C HIS A 169 7.61 3.46 9.73
N PHE A 170 6.88 2.40 9.39
CA PHE A 170 6.55 2.07 8.01
C PHE A 170 5.04 1.92 7.87
N SER A 171 4.45 2.67 6.94
CA SER A 171 3.01 2.66 6.66
C SER A 171 2.71 2.11 5.28
N LEU A 172 1.83 1.12 5.19
CA LEU A 172 1.47 0.44 3.95
C LEU A 172 0.28 1.12 3.27
N LEU A 173 0.51 1.57 2.05
CA LEU A 173 -0.56 2.06 1.16
C LEU A 173 -1.19 0.89 0.37
N ASP A 174 -2.29 1.17 -0.32
CA ASP A 174 -3.00 0.24 -1.20
C ASP A 174 -3.34 -1.11 -0.53
N THR A 175 -3.83 -1.05 0.69
CA THR A 175 -4.11 -2.21 1.55
C THR A 175 -5.07 -3.24 0.93
N ASN A 176 -5.84 -2.87 -0.11
CA ASN A 176 -6.62 -3.84 -0.90
C ASN A 176 -5.77 -4.87 -1.64
N ALA A 177 -4.48 -4.60 -1.84
CA ALA A 177 -3.54 -5.53 -2.47
C ALA A 177 -2.94 -6.55 -1.49
N LEU A 178 -3.13 -6.40 -0.18
CA LEU A 178 -2.67 -7.37 0.80
C LEU A 178 -3.45 -8.68 0.74
N LYS A 179 -2.73 -9.77 0.90
CA LYS A 179 -3.26 -11.09 1.26
C LYS A 179 -2.76 -11.46 2.64
N TRP A 180 -3.55 -12.20 3.37
CA TRP A 180 -3.17 -12.73 4.69
C TRP A 180 -3.55 -14.21 4.80
N GLY A 181 -2.89 -14.91 5.71
CA GLY A 181 -3.12 -16.33 5.94
C GLY A 181 -1.95 -16.96 6.69
N LYS A 182 -1.45 -18.07 6.18
CA LYS A 182 -0.29 -18.76 6.75
C LYS A 182 0.98 -17.91 6.61
N LYS A 183 1.93 -18.12 7.51
CA LYS A 183 3.29 -17.55 7.45
C LYS A 183 3.86 -17.67 6.02
N ILE A 184 4.40 -16.57 5.50
CA ILE A 184 4.99 -16.52 4.17
C ILE A 184 6.35 -17.22 4.20
N SER A 185 6.62 -18.11 3.24
CA SER A 185 7.95 -18.75 3.12
C SER A 185 9.03 -17.70 2.84
N VAL A 186 10.27 -18.00 3.23
CA VAL A 186 11.43 -17.13 2.99
C VAL A 186 11.56 -16.80 1.51
N GLU A 187 11.51 -17.79 0.64
CA GLU A 187 11.60 -17.62 -0.80
C GLU A 187 10.52 -16.67 -1.34
N ARG A 188 9.27 -16.85 -0.91
CA ARG A 188 8.16 -15.99 -1.34
C ARG A 188 8.29 -14.58 -0.81
N GLY A 189 8.81 -14.41 0.41
CA GLY A 189 9.12 -13.11 0.99
C GLY A 189 10.23 -12.40 0.23
N CYS A 190 11.32 -13.08 -0.10
CA CYS A 190 12.38 -12.52 -0.94
C CYS A 190 11.87 -12.08 -2.32
N LYS A 191 11.05 -12.91 -2.99
CA LYS A 191 10.42 -12.54 -4.27
C LYS A 191 9.54 -11.30 -4.14
N ASN A 192 8.90 -11.10 -2.99
CA ASN A 192 8.08 -9.91 -2.73
C ASN A 192 8.92 -8.63 -2.63
N LEU A 193 10.13 -8.73 -2.06
CA LEU A 193 11.08 -7.61 -1.91
C LEU A 193 11.73 -7.18 -3.23
N GLY A 194 11.74 -8.01 -4.25
CA GLY A 194 12.32 -7.71 -5.56
C GLY A 194 11.61 -6.57 -6.33
N ARG A 195 10.47 -6.05 -5.84
CA ARG A 195 9.76 -4.90 -6.44
C ARG A 195 10.21 -3.54 -5.92
N LEU A 196 11.16 -3.52 -5.02
CA LEU A 196 11.74 -2.29 -4.49
C LEU A 196 12.74 -1.68 -5.46
N VAL A 197 13.08 -0.41 -5.21
CA VAL A 197 14.09 0.34 -5.97
C VAL A 197 15.24 0.71 -5.06
N GLY A 198 16.45 0.69 -5.60
CA GLY A 198 17.66 1.02 -4.85
C GLY A 198 18.93 0.61 -5.60
N PRO A 199 20.09 1.06 -5.14
CA PRO A 199 21.37 0.64 -5.67
C PRO A 199 21.71 -0.81 -5.25
N PRO A 200 22.71 -1.45 -5.86
CA PRO A 200 23.06 -2.85 -5.57
C PRO A 200 23.30 -3.14 -4.09
N GLU A 201 24.01 -2.27 -3.39
CA GLU A 201 24.32 -2.39 -1.96
C GLU A 201 23.07 -2.38 -1.07
N PHE A 202 22.01 -1.65 -1.46
CA PHE A 202 20.72 -1.69 -0.77
C PHE A 202 20.13 -3.11 -0.76
N PHE A 203 20.16 -3.81 -1.89
CA PHE A 203 19.60 -5.18 -1.98
C PHE A 203 20.46 -6.20 -1.25
N GLU A 204 21.76 -5.99 -1.16
CA GLU A 204 22.68 -6.84 -0.38
C GLU A 204 22.40 -6.68 1.12
N SER A 205 22.33 -5.45 1.60
CA SER A 205 22.01 -5.12 2.97
C SER A 205 20.60 -5.62 3.34
N LEU A 206 19.60 -5.34 2.48
CA LEU A 206 18.22 -5.82 2.67
C LEU A 206 18.15 -7.34 2.80
N GLY A 207 18.82 -8.07 1.90
CA GLY A 207 18.82 -9.53 1.90
C GLY A 207 19.47 -10.11 3.16
N ARG A 208 20.59 -9.54 3.60
CA ARG A 208 21.31 -9.94 4.81
C ARG A 208 20.44 -9.73 6.05
N HIS A 209 19.93 -8.52 6.28
CA HIS A 209 19.09 -8.22 7.44
C HIS A 209 17.76 -8.94 7.43
N TYR A 210 17.15 -9.13 6.25
CA TYR A 210 15.93 -9.92 6.13
C TYR A 210 16.17 -11.40 6.52
N ALA A 211 17.29 -11.99 6.10
CA ALA A 211 17.68 -13.35 6.45
C ALA A 211 17.85 -13.52 7.96
N ASP A 212 18.52 -12.56 8.63
CA ASP A 212 18.70 -12.58 10.10
C ASP A 212 17.34 -12.68 10.81
N HIS A 213 16.37 -11.84 10.43
CA HIS A 213 15.03 -11.84 11.03
C HIS A 213 14.14 -13.02 10.60
N ARG A 214 14.54 -13.76 9.57
CA ARG A 214 13.84 -14.95 9.07
C ARG A 214 14.53 -16.25 9.44
N GLN A 215 15.71 -16.20 10.11
CA GLN A 215 16.56 -17.35 10.42
C GLN A 215 16.86 -18.17 9.16
N ALA A 216 17.33 -17.49 8.12
CA ALA A 216 17.61 -18.04 6.79
C ALA A 216 19.05 -17.75 6.37
N ASP A 217 19.50 -18.39 5.30
CA ASP A 217 20.81 -18.12 4.72
C ASP A 217 20.86 -16.74 4.05
N PRO A 218 21.79 -15.85 4.44
CA PRO A 218 21.88 -14.50 3.89
C PRO A 218 22.15 -14.47 2.39
N GLN A 219 23.06 -15.34 1.91
CA GLN A 219 23.43 -15.35 0.49
C GLN A 219 22.27 -15.85 -0.37
N GLN A 220 21.53 -16.83 0.12
CA GLN A 220 20.32 -17.31 -0.54
C GLN A 220 19.27 -16.21 -0.64
N CYS A 221 19.02 -15.44 0.44
CA CYS A 221 18.07 -14.33 0.43
C CYS A 221 18.49 -13.23 -0.54
N ILE A 222 19.76 -12.82 -0.54
CA ILE A 222 20.31 -11.84 -1.48
C ILE A 222 20.07 -12.27 -2.93
N ASN A 223 20.43 -13.53 -3.25
CA ASN A 223 20.30 -14.06 -4.60
C ASN A 223 18.82 -14.10 -5.05
N LEU A 224 17.92 -14.53 -4.18
CA LEU A 224 16.48 -14.59 -4.47
C LEU A 224 15.88 -13.19 -4.69
N ILE A 225 16.28 -12.19 -3.90
CA ILE A 225 15.81 -10.80 -4.05
C ILE A 225 16.32 -10.22 -5.37
N LYS A 226 17.63 -10.38 -5.68
CA LYS A 226 18.23 -9.91 -6.92
C LYS A 226 17.58 -10.54 -8.15
N ALA A 227 17.42 -11.86 -8.16
CA ALA A 227 16.76 -12.57 -9.25
C ALA A 227 15.29 -12.11 -9.45
N ALA A 228 14.55 -11.89 -8.37
CA ALA A 228 13.19 -11.38 -8.44
C ALA A 228 13.11 -9.94 -8.94
N ARG A 229 14.10 -9.10 -8.60
CA ARG A 229 14.24 -7.74 -9.12
C ARG A 229 14.50 -7.73 -10.62
N ASP A 230 15.41 -8.57 -11.10
CA ASP A 230 15.78 -8.66 -12.51
C ASP A 230 14.59 -9.17 -13.34
N ASP A 231 13.90 -10.20 -12.85
CA ASP A 231 12.63 -10.67 -13.45
C ASP A 231 11.55 -9.58 -13.48
N TYR A 232 11.43 -8.79 -12.40
CA TYR A 232 10.50 -7.68 -12.36
C TYR A 232 10.85 -6.58 -13.39
N ARG A 233 12.12 -6.23 -13.52
CA ARG A 233 12.59 -5.19 -14.45
C ARG A 233 12.49 -5.60 -15.92
N SER A 234 12.65 -6.89 -16.23
CA SER A 234 12.56 -7.41 -17.60
C SER A 234 11.13 -7.41 -18.16
N ARG A 235 10.11 -7.26 -17.30
CA ARG A 235 8.71 -7.25 -17.73
C ARG A 235 8.26 -5.86 -18.17
N PRO A 236 7.51 -5.73 -19.27
CA PRO A 236 6.92 -4.45 -19.63
C PRO A 236 5.90 -4.02 -18.56
N HIS A 237 6.14 -2.89 -17.93
CA HIS A 237 5.22 -2.28 -16.96
C HIS A 237 4.52 -1.10 -17.60
N PRO A 238 3.22 -1.19 -17.97
CA PRO A 238 2.49 -0.15 -18.70
C PRO A 238 2.30 1.16 -17.93
N HIS A 239 2.79 1.27 -16.68
CA HIS A 239 2.60 2.42 -15.81
C HIS A 239 3.87 2.89 -15.10
N HIS A 240 5.04 2.38 -15.44
CA HIS A 240 6.31 2.92 -14.96
C HIS A 240 6.94 3.77 -16.06
N GLN A 241 6.84 5.09 -15.96
CA GLN A 241 7.88 5.94 -16.52
C GLN A 241 9.18 5.58 -15.80
N PRO A 242 10.28 5.31 -16.53
CA PRO A 242 11.58 5.15 -15.91
C PRO A 242 11.89 6.46 -15.17
N LEU A 243 12.04 6.38 -13.86
CA LEU A 243 12.33 7.54 -13.02
C LEU A 243 13.82 7.90 -13.02
N PHE A 244 14.65 7.12 -13.72
CA PHE A 244 16.10 7.40 -13.88
C PHE A 244 16.59 6.72 -15.16
N ASP A 245 17.01 7.52 -16.13
CA ASP A 245 18.08 7.21 -17.09
C ASP A 245 19.42 7.49 -16.41
#